data_445d83173394d5c6201a7adfe747b49f
#
_entry.id   445d83173394d5c6201a7adfe747b49f
#
_cell.length_a   1.000
_cell.length_b   1.000
_cell.length_c   1.000
_cell.angle_alpha   90.00
_cell.angle_beta   90.00
_cell.angle_gamma   90.00
#
_symmetry.space_group_name_H-M   'P 1'
#
loop_
_entity.id
_entity.type
_entity.pdbx_description
1 polymer ?
#
loop_
_entity_poly.entity_id
_entity_poly.type
_entity_poly.pdbx_seq_one_letter_code
_entity_poly.pdbx_strand_id
1 'polypeptide(L)'
;MAQTCIAFLRAINVGGRTVKMERLRALFAELGLERVRSYIQSGNVFFDTEEQDLSALGRRIGRHLEAALGFPVPTMVRTVEEVEELVAAEPFAGVEVTPELRLCVVFLSEPLPGGLEFPLRSAKGDWEILGATPGAAYVVMHLRGGRLGSNPATALPPGYGGQGTSRFFHTTAKIVAAARKA
;
A
#
# COMPACT_ATOMS: atom_id res chain seq x y z
N MET A 1 -2.79 -24.37 -0.47
CA MET A 1 -4.01 -23.91 0.23
C MET A 1 -4.27 -22.46 -0.10
N ALA A 2 -5.52 -22.12 -0.26
CA ALA A 2 -5.91 -20.75 -0.50
C ALA A 2 -5.58 -19.85 0.70
N GLN A 3 -5.10 -18.66 0.42
CA GLN A 3 -4.77 -17.64 1.41
C GLN A 3 -5.54 -16.37 1.08
N THR A 4 -5.92 -15.62 2.10
CA THR A 4 -6.58 -14.34 1.91
C THR A 4 -5.53 -13.25 1.75
N CYS A 5 -5.66 -12.48 0.69
CA CYS A 5 -4.73 -11.41 0.34
C CYS A 5 -5.42 -10.07 0.26
N ILE A 6 -4.62 -9.03 0.39
CA ILE A 6 -5.02 -7.64 0.19
C ILE A 6 -4.19 -7.09 -0.97
N ALA A 7 -4.86 -6.58 -1.98
CA ALA A 7 -4.23 -5.80 -3.03
C ALA A 7 -4.35 -4.32 -2.67
N PHE A 8 -3.22 -3.66 -2.54
CA PHE A 8 -3.14 -2.21 -2.36
C PHE A 8 -2.90 -1.58 -3.72
N LEU A 9 -3.87 -0.83 -4.21
CA LEU A 9 -3.80 -0.20 -5.53
C LEU A 9 -3.41 1.27 -5.40
N ARG A 10 -2.62 1.73 -6.34
CA ARG A 10 -2.23 3.14 -6.43
C ARG A 10 -3.03 3.84 -7.52
N ALA A 11 -3.34 5.12 -7.30
CA ALA A 11 -3.94 6.00 -8.29
C ALA A 11 -5.37 5.60 -8.74
N ILE A 12 -6.12 4.94 -7.87
CA ILE A 12 -7.54 4.67 -8.07
C ILE A 12 -8.37 5.73 -7.37
N ASN A 13 -9.36 6.26 -8.07
CA ASN A 13 -10.29 7.28 -7.57
C ASN A 13 -9.60 8.59 -7.11
N VAL A 14 -8.52 8.93 -7.78
CA VAL A 14 -7.81 10.20 -7.59
C VAL A 14 -7.58 10.86 -8.95
N GLY A 15 -7.58 12.19 -8.98
CA GLY A 15 -7.24 12.93 -10.19
C GLY A 15 -8.11 12.62 -11.41
N GLY A 16 -9.38 12.35 -11.23
CA GLY A 16 -10.31 12.03 -12.31
C GLY A 16 -10.29 10.59 -12.79
N ARG A 17 -9.47 9.74 -12.20
CA ARG A 17 -9.39 8.30 -12.53
C ARG A 17 -10.41 7.53 -11.71
N THR A 18 -11.69 7.73 -12.01
CA THR A 18 -12.79 7.13 -11.25
C THR A 18 -13.09 5.73 -11.75
N VAL A 19 -13.14 4.77 -10.84
CA VAL A 19 -13.50 3.38 -11.09
C VAL A 19 -14.55 2.97 -10.08
N LYS A 20 -15.67 2.43 -10.56
CA LYS A 20 -16.71 1.86 -9.68
C LYS A 20 -16.15 0.61 -9.03
N MET A 21 -16.40 0.43 -7.73
CA MET A 21 -15.90 -0.73 -6.99
C MET A 21 -16.43 -2.04 -7.55
N GLU A 22 -17.67 -2.06 -8.03
CA GLU A 22 -18.25 -3.23 -8.69
C GLU A 22 -17.44 -3.66 -9.91
N ARG A 23 -17.04 -2.70 -10.76
CA ARG A 23 -16.19 -2.97 -11.92
C ARG A 23 -14.81 -3.48 -11.50
N LEU A 24 -14.23 -2.85 -10.49
CA LEU A 24 -12.91 -3.25 -9.98
C LEU A 24 -12.95 -4.70 -9.47
N ARG A 25 -13.98 -5.07 -8.70
CA ARG A 25 -14.14 -6.44 -8.22
C ARG A 25 -14.32 -7.43 -9.39
N ALA A 26 -15.08 -7.05 -10.41
CA ALA A 26 -15.27 -7.88 -11.60
C ALA A 26 -13.93 -8.14 -12.32
N LEU A 27 -13.09 -7.13 -12.45
CA LEU A 27 -11.77 -7.25 -13.08
C LEU A 27 -10.86 -8.22 -12.31
N PHE A 28 -10.93 -8.22 -10.99
CA PHE A 28 -10.19 -9.19 -10.17
C PHE A 28 -10.74 -10.61 -10.37
N ALA A 29 -12.06 -10.77 -10.43
CA ALA A 29 -12.69 -12.06 -10.63
C ALA A 29 -12.33 -12.68 -12.00
N GLU A 30 -12.14 -11.86 -13.03
CA GLU A 30 -11.69 -12.31 -14.35
C GLU A 30 -10.34 -13.02 -14.33
N LEU A 31 -9.52 -12.76 -13.32
CA LEU A 31 -8.21 -13.41 -13.14
C LEU A 31 -8.28 -14.74 -12.38
N GLY A 32 -9.48 -15.21 -12.05
CA GLY A 32 -9.66 -16.43 -11.29
C GLY A 32 -9.49 -16.28 -9.78
N LEU A 33 -9.43 -15.05 -9.30
CA LEU A 33 -9.34 -14.78 -7.87
C LEU A 33 -10.72 -14.94 -7.23
N GLU A 34 -10.76 -15.53 -6.05
CA GLU A 34 -12.01 -15.92 -5.40
C GLU A 34 -12.37 -14.98 -4.25
N ARG A 35 -13.65 -14.97 -3.88
CA ARG A 35 -14.17 -14.18 -2.77
C ARG A 35 -13.71 -12.72 -2.80
N VAL A 36 -13.79 -12.12 -4.00
CA VAL A 36 -13.34 -10.74 -4.23
C VAL A 36 -14.26 -9.76 -3.51
N ARG A 37 -13.67 -8.93 -2.67
CA ARG A 37 -14.35 -7.89 -1.88
C ARG A 37 -13.53 -6.61 -1.95
N SER A 38 -14.14 -5.49 -1.69
CA SER A 38 -13.43 -4.20 -1.62
C SER A 38 -13.76 -3.48 -0.32
N TYR A 39 -12.83 -2.63 0.13
CA TYR A 39 -13.00 -1.85 1.35
C TYR A 39 -12.53 -0.42 1.09
N ILE A 40 -13.40 0.53 1.31
CA ILE A 40 -13.22 1.95 0.99
C ILE A 40 -12.96 2.14 -0.51
N GLN A 41 -13.26 3.32 -1.05
CA GLN A 41 -13.08 3.62 -2.48
C GLN A 41 -11.62 3.95 -2.86
N SER A 42 -10.66 3.71 -1.98
CA SER A 42 -9.26 4.08 -2.17
C SER A 42 -8.36 2.95 -2.67
N GLY A 43 -8.96 1.91 -3.25
CA GLY A 43 -8.18 0.86 -3.91
C GLY A 43 -7.67 -0.23 -2.99
N ASN A 44 -8.50 -0.76 -2.10
CA ASN A 44 -8.19 -1.92 -1.28
C ASN A 44 -9.11 -3.06 -1.68
N VAL A 45 -8.54 -4.13 -2.21
CA VAL A 45 -9.32 -5.29 -2.69
C VAL A 45 -8.84 -6.54 -1.98
N PHE A 46 -9.79 -7.29 -1.42
CA PHE A 46 -9.53 -8.56 -0.76
C PHE A 46 -9.91 -9.71 -1.68
N PHE A 47 -9.13 -10.77 -1.65
CA PHE A 47 -9.42 -11.97 -2.42
C PHE A 47 -8.70 -13.17 -1.84
N ASP A 48 -9.14 -14.37 -2.22
CA ASP A 48 -8.47 -15.61 -1.89
C ASP A 48 -7.75 -16.15 -3.13
N THR A 49 -6.57 -16.70 -2.94
CA THR A 49 -5.75 -17.27 -4.01
C THR A 49 -4.85 -18.38 -3.49
N GLU A 50 -4.51 -19.33 -4.36
CA GLU A 50 -3.48 -20.34 -4.09
C GLU A 50 -2.10 -19.92 -4.60
N GLU A 51 -2.02 -18.77 -5.29
CA GLU A 51 -0.76 -18.25 -5.83
C GLU A 51 0.21 -17.91 -4.70
N GLN A 52 1.44 -18.43 -4.80
CA GLN A 52 2.49 -18.19 -3.80
C GLN A 52 3.37 -17.00 -4.16
N ASP A 53 3.57 -16.74 -5.45
CA ASP A 53 4.36 -15.59 -5.90
C ASP A 53 3.47 -14.34 -5.99
N LEU A 54 3.30 -13.67 -4.85
CA LEU A 54 2.45 -12.49 -4.75
C LEU A 54 3.01 -11.29 -5.52
N SER A 55 4.32 -11.24 -5.71
CA SER A 55 4.95 -10.19 -6.51
C SER A 55 4.56 -10.34 -7.99
N ALA A 56 4.63 -11.55 -8.51
CA ALA A 56 4.17 -11.84 -9.88
C ALA A 56 2.67 -11.63 -10.03
N LEU A 57 1.88 -12.00 -9.02
CA LEU A 57 0.44 -11.79 -9.02
C LEU A 57 0.11 -10.29 -9.07
N GLY A 58 0.79 -9.47 -8.28
CA GLY A 58 0.61 -8.02 -8.28
C GLY A 58 0.88 -7.41 -9.66
N ARG A 59 1.94 -7.84 -10.32
CA ARG A 59 2.24 -7.40 -11.69
C ARG A 59 1.15 -7.83 -12.68
N ARG A 60 0.66 -9.05 -12.56
CA ARG A 60 -0.40 -9.58 -13.42
C ARG A 60 -1.70 -8.81 -13.23
N ILE A 61 -2.08 -8.54 -12.00
CA ILE A 61 -3.25 -7.71 -11.68
C ILE A 61 -3.08 -6.31 -12.27
N GLY A 62 -1.93 -5.70 -12.05
CA GLY A 62 -1.65 -4.35 -12.55
C GLY A 62 -1.77 -4.24 -14.08
N ARG A 63 -1.23 -5.21 -14.80
CA ARG A 63 -1.35 -5.26 -16.27
C ARG A 63 -2.80 -5.43 -16.72
N HIS A 64 -3.55 -6.30 -16.04
CA HIS A 64 -4.96 -6.52 -16.37
C HIS A 64 -5.79 -5.26 -16.16
N LEU A 65 -5.56 -4.57 -15.04
CA LEU A 65 -6.26 -3.33 -14.73
C LEU A 65 -5.89 -2.22 -15.72
N GLU A 66 -4.63 -2.09 -16.07
CA GLU A 66 -4.18 -1.09 -17.05
C GLU A 66 -4.83 -1.32 -18.41
N ALA A 67 -4.87 -2.56 -18.87
CA ALA A 67 -5.51 -2.91 -20.14
C ALA A 67 -7.00 -2.57 -20.15
N ALA A 68 -7.70 -2.79 -19.04
CA ALA A 68 -9.13 -2.56 -18.94
C ALA A 68 -9.49 -1.09 -18.68
N LEU A 69 -8.66 -0.37 -17.91
CA LEU A 69 -8.99 0.98 -17.45
C LEU A 69 -8.30 2.08 -18.26
N GLY A 70 -7.23 1.76 -18.97
CA GLY A 70 -6.52 2.71 -19.83
C GLY A 70 -5.48 3.59 -19.11
N PHE A 71 -5.13 3.26 -17.86
CA PHE A 71 -4.07 3.95 -17.12
C PHE A 71 -3.34 2.97 -16.20
N PRO A 72 -2.07 3.24 -15.86
CA PRO A 72 -1.31 2.37 -14.97
C PRO A 72 -1.91 2.29 -13.57
N VAL A 73 -2.00 1.08 -13.03
CA VAL A 73 -2.46 0.85 -11.66
C VAL A 73 -1.44 -0.05 -10.95
N PRO A 74 -0.37 0.54 -10.39
CA PRO A 74 0.58 -0.23 -9.59
C PRO A 74 -0.15 -0.94 -8.46
N THR A 75 0.12 -2.23 -8.30
CA THR A 75 -0.60 -3.10 -7.36
C THR A 75 0.39 -3.88 -6.52
N MET A 76 0.30 -3.72 -5.19
CA MET A 76 1.10 -4.44 -4.22
C MET A 76 0.19 -5.41 -3.49
N VAL A 77 0.52 -6.71 -3.56
CA VAL A 77 -0.27 -7.77 -2.92
C VAL A 77 0.46 -8.25 -1.67
N ARG A 78 -0.28 -8.37 -0.57
CA ARG A 78 0.21 -8.89 0.70
C ARG A 78 -0.80 -9.88 1.26
N THR A 79 -0.33 -10.87 2.01
CA THR A 79 -1.27 -11.70 2.77
C THR A 79 -1.84 -10.89 3.93
N VAL A 80 -3.02 -11.28 4.40
CA VAL A 80 -3.61 -10.64 5.59
C VAL A 80 -2.67 -10.80 6.78
N GLU A 81 -2.03 -11.96 6.94
CA GLU A 81 -1.07 -12.23 8.01
C GLU A 81 0.12 -11.27 7.99
N GLU A 82 0.70 -11.01 6.82
CA GLU A 82 1.80 -10.05 6.70
C GLU A 82 1.42 -8.67 7.18
N VAL A 83 0.22 -8.21 6.83
CA VAL A 83 -0.24 -6.88 7.23
C VAL A 83 -0.62 -6.86 8.72
N GLU A 84 -1.18 -7.94 9.24
CA GLU A 84 -1.45 -8.08 10.69
C GLU A 84 -0.16 -7.99 11.50
N GLU A 85 0.88 -8.71 11.09
CA GLU A 85 2.19 -8.68 11.75
C GLU A 85 2.80 -7.28 11.72
N LEU A 86 2.68 -6.60 10.59
CA LEU A 86 3.16 -5.23 10.43
C LEU A 86 2.47 -4.29 11.42
N VAL A 87 1.15 -4.38 11.56
CA VAL A 87 0.39 -3.56 12.50
C VAL A 87 0.74 -3.92 13.94
N ALA A 88 0.84 -5.21 14.26
CA ALA A 88 1.16 -5.69 15.60
C ALA A 88 2.57 -5.33 16.05
N ALA A 89 3.50 -5.15 15.13
CA ALA A 89 4.88 -4.74 15.42
C ALA A 89 4.98 -3.30 15.92
N GLU A 90 3.90 -2.52 15.85
CA GLU A 90 3.85 -1.13 16.28
C GLU A 90 5.05 -0.30 15.80
N PRO A 91 5.25 -0.18 14.48
CA PRO A 91 6.45 0.44 13.92
C PRO A 91 6.62 1.92 14.25
N PHE A 92 5.57 2.55 14.78
CA PHE A 92 5.58 3.97 15.17
C PHE A 92 5.50 4.17 16.69
N ALA A 93 5.76 3.14 17.49
CA ALA A 93 5.60 3.20 18.96
C ALA A 93 6.43 4.30 19.61
N GLY A 94 7.60 4.62 19.07
CA GLY A 94 8.46 5.68 19.61
C GLY A 94 8.14 7.08 19.11
N VAL A 95 7.11 7.25 18.29
CA VAL A 95 6.76 8.54 17.70
C VAL A 95 5.68 9.24 18.51
N GLU A 96 5.96 10.47 18.93
CA GLU A 96 4.94 11.31 19.54
C GLU A 96 4.00 11.82 18.45
N VAL A 97 2.73 11.41 18.53
CA VAL A 97 1.72 11.80 17.53
C VAL A 97 1.27 13.24 17.80
N THR A 98 1.45 14.12 16.81
CA THR A 98 1.02 15.50 16.87
C THR A 98 0.13 15.83 15.67
N PRO A 99 -0.62 16.95 15.71
CA PRO A 99 -1.43 17.36 14.55
C PRO A 99 -0.61 17.65 13.29
N GLU A 100 0.71 17.91 13.41
CA GLU A 100 1.60 18.19 12.29
C GLU A 100 2.18 16.94 11.64
N LEU A 101 1.87 15.75 12.15
CA LEU A 101 2.42 14.49 11.64
C LEU A 101 1.33 13.61 11.06
N ARG A 102 1.73 12.80 10.06
CA ARG A 102 0.94 11.67 9.59
C ARG A 102 1.83 10.44 9.53
N LEU A 103 1.32 9.33 10.04
CA LEU A 103 2.03 8.06 10.05
C LEU A 103 1.54 7.23 8.86
N CYS A 104 2.45 6.85 7.96
CA CYS A 104 2.12 6.15 6.73
C CYS A 104 2.90 4.85 6.60
N VAL A 105 2.23 3.83 6.08
CA VAL A 105 2.89 2.63 5.59
C VAL A 105 2.95 2.75 4.08
N VAL A 106 4.14 2.60 3.51
CA VAL A 106 4.32 2.56 2.07
C VAL A 106 4.60 1.11 1.68
N PHE A 107 3.66 0.48 0.99
CA PHE A 107 3.84 -0.87 0.48
C PHE A 107 4.70 -0.81 -0.77
N LEU A 108 5.74 -1.64 -0.82
CA LEU A 108 6.80 -1.56 -1.83
C LEU A 108 6.64 -2.66 -2.88
N SER A 109 6.92 -2.33 -4.14
CA SER A 109 6.99 -3.32 -5.21
C SER A 109 8.23 -4.19 -5.11
N GLU A 110 9.31 -3.65 -4.55
CA GLU A 110 10.60 -4.32 -4.32
C GLU A 110 11.16 -3.86 -2.98
N PRO A 111 12.02 -4.66 -2.33
CA PRO A 111 12.68 -4.21 -1.11
C PRO A 111 13.52 -2.94 -1.35
N LEU A 112 13.66 -2.13 -0.31
CA LEU A 112 14.58 -0.99 -0.36
C LEU A 112 16.02 -1.48 -0.50
N PRO A 113 16.93 -0.66 -1.07
CA PRO A 113 18.35 -1.03 -1.15
C PRO A 113 18.92 -1.36 0.22
N GLY A 114 19.86 -2.32 0.27
CA GLY A 114 20.60 -2.61 1.48
C GLY A 114 21.55 -1.47 1.87
N GLY A 115 21.93 -1.44 3.14
CA GLY A 115 22.91 -0.46 3.63
C GLY A 115 22.35 0.91 3.95
N LEU A 116 21.03 1.09 3.90
CA LEU A 116 20.41 2.36 4.31
C LEU A 116 20.45 2.49 5.83
N GLU A 117 20.75 3.69 6.31
CA GLU A 117 20.67 4.04 7.71
C GLU A 117 19.33 4.73 7.99
N PHE A 118 18.66 4.31 9.07
CA PHE A 118 17.41 4.89 9.50
C PHE A 118 17.57 5.65 10.81
N PRO A 119 16.84 6.73 11.04
CA PRO A 119 15.84 7.32 10.14
C PRO A 119 16.48 7.99 8.92
N LEU A 120 15.86 7.79 7.77
CA LEU A 120 16.25 8.43 6.52
C LEU A 120 15.31 9.61 6.25
N ARG A 121 15.88 10.81 6.19
CA ARG A 121 15.09 12.05 6.01
C ARG A 121 15.19 12.57 4.60
N SER A 122 14.09 13.16 4.10
CA SER A 122 14.11 13.86 2.83
C SER A 122 14.95 15.14 2.92
N ALA A 123 15.48 15.60 1.79
CA ALA A 123 16.25 16.83 1.72
C ALA A 123 15.44 18.06 2.18
N LYS A 124 14.13 18.05 1.94
CA LYS A 124 13.22 19.13 2.32
C LYS A 124 12.67 19.01 3.74
N GLY A 125 12.92 17.89 4.42
CA GLY A 125 12.40 17.62 5.74
C GLY A 125 10.90 17.37 5.81
N ASP A 126 10.27 17.03 4.70
CA ASP A 126 8.82 16.77 4.61
C ASP A 126 8.45 15.32 4.91
N TRP A 127 9.42 14.40 4.90
CA TRP A 127 9.19 13.02 5.33
C TRP A 127 10.44 12.38 5.93
N GLU A 128 10.21 11.32 6.68
CA GLU A 128 11.25 10.55 7.34
C GLU A 128 10.87 9.07 7.33
N ILE A 129 11.75 8.22 6.82
CA ILE A 129 11.58 6.76 6.88
C ILE A 129 12.21 6.27 8.17
N LEU A 130 11.41 5.70 9.07
CA LEU A 130 11.90 5.19 10.35
C LEU A 130 12.53 3.82 10.26
N GLY A 131 12.09 3.02 9.31
CA GLY A 131 12.54 1.66 9.11
C GLY A 131 11.77 1.02 7.98
N ALA A 132 12.14 -0.22 7.65
CA ALA A 132 11.51 -0.95 6.57
C ALA A 132 11.58 -2.46 6.79
N THR A 133 10.64 -3.17 6.15
CA THR A 133 10.68 -4.60 5.93
C THR A 133 10.88 -4.82 4.42
N PRO A 134 11.05 -6.06 3.94
CA PRO A 134 11.10 -6.29 2.50
C PRO A 134 9.87 -5.80 1.73
N GLY A 135 8.72 -5.75 2.37
CA GLY A 135 7.47 -5.36 1.71
C GLY A 135 6.93 -3.98 2.03
N ALA A 136 7.53 -3.26 2.99
CA ALA A 136 6.96 -1.99 3.44
C ALA A 136 8.01 -1.06 4.03
N ALA A 137 7.76 0.24 3.92
CA ALA A 137 8.51 1.28 4.62
C ALA A 137 7.58 2.01 5.59
N TYR A 138 8.12 2.40 6.74
CA TYR A 138 7.37 3.14 7.77
C TYR A 138 7.78 4.59 7.71
N VAL A 139 6.83 5.45 7.34
CA VAL A 139 7.13 6.84 7.00
C VAL A 139 6.34 7.79 7.89
N VAL A 140 7.04 8.78 8.44
CA VAL A 140 6.42 9.92 9.10
C VAL A 140 6.41 11.08 8.12
N MET A 141 5.22 11.58 7.81
CA MET A 141 5.04 12.76 6.98
C MET A 141 4.89 13.99 7.86
N HIS A 142 5.67 15.02 7.57
CA HIS A 142 5.57 16.31 8.27
C HIS A 142 4.67 17.26 7.48
N LEU A 143 3.56 17.70 8.08
CA LEU A 143 2.66 18.63 7.44
C LEU A 143 3.24 20.05 7.48
N ARG A 144 2.96 20.82 6.44
CA ARG A 144 3.27 22.24 6.38
C ARG A 144 1.97 22.99 6.13
N GLY A 145 1.60 23.85 7.08
CA GLY A 145 0.32 24.55 7.00
C GLY A 145 -0.89 23.61 6.97
N GLY A 146 -0.80 22.47 7.67
CA GLY A 146 -1.87 21.47 7.70
C GLY A 146 -1.97 20.59 6.46
N ARG A 147 -1.01 20.64 5.54
CA ARG A 147 -1.02 19.91 4.27
C ARG A 147 0.22 19.05 4.09
N LEU A 148 0.06 17.93 3.39
CA LEU A 148 1.19 17.11 2.95
C LEU A 148 1.97 17.88 1.88
N GLY A 149 3.30 17.97 2.05
CA GLY A 149 4.18 18.61 1.08
C GLY A 149 4.51 17.74 -0.11
N SER A 150 4.31 16.42 0.03
CA SER A 150 4.55 15.44 -1.03
C SER A 150 3.60 14.26 -0.87
N ASN A 151 3.46 13.46 -1.95
CA ASN A 151 2.67 12.24 -1.90
C ASN A 151 3.42 11.18 -1.07
N PRO A 152 2.81 10.62 -0.01
CA PRO A 152 3.46 9.60 0.80
C PRO A 152 3.98 8.40 0.00
N ALA A 153 3.31 8.02 -1.09
CA ALA A 153 3.75 6.92 -1.95
C ALA A 153 5.10 7.18 -2.64
N THR A 154 5.53 8.44 -2.70
CA THR A 154 6.83 8.83 -3.27
C THR A 154 7.87 9.16 -2.21
N ALA A 155 7.56 8.96 -0.93
CA ALA A 155 8.50 9.14 0.17
C ALA A 155 9.46 7.94 0.24
N LEU A 156 10.35 7.85 -0.74
CA LEU A 156 11.25 6.72 -0.98
C LEU A 156 12.67 7.24 -1.19
N PRO A 157 13.70 6.42 -0.94
CA PRO A 157 15.09 6.84 -1.11
C PRO A 157 15.37 7.25 -2.57
N PRO A 158 16.22 8.27 -2.77
CA PRO A 158 16.67 8.61 -4.11
C PRO A 158 17.28 7.41 -4.82
N GLY A 159 16.93 7.19 -6.07
CA GLY A 159 17.45 6.06 -6.85
C GLY A 159 16.73 4.74 -6.61
N TYR A 160 15.70 4.70 -5.77
CA TYR A 160 14.88 3.50 -5.62
C TYR A 160 14.14 3.23 -6.96
N GLY A 161 14.38 2.04 -7.52
CA GLY A 161 13.84 1.70 -8.85
C GLY A 161 12.42 1.11 -8.84
N GLY A 162 11.86 0.85 -7.66
CA GLY A 162 10.52 0.30 -7.53
C GLY A 162 9.44 1.36 -7.38
N GLN A 163 8.25 0.89 -7.03
CA GLN A 163 7.08 1.74 -6.80
C GLN A 163 6.51 1.50 -5.42
N GLY A 164 5.76 2.46 -4.91
CA GLY A 164 5.07 2.35 -3.65
C GLY A 164 3.62 2.79 -3.73
N THR A 165 2.81 2.28 -2.83
CA THR A 165 1.48 2.82 -2.56
C THR A 165 1.33 2.98 -1.06
N SER A 166 0.70 4.05 -0.62
CA SER A 166 0.67 4.40 0.80
C SER A 166 -0.72 4.30 1.40
N ARG A 167 -0.74 3.96 2.69
CA ARG A 167 -1.95 4.04 3.52
C ARG A 167 -1.56 4.65 4.85
N PHE A 168 -2.42 5.46 5.43
CA PHE A 168 -2.22 5.89 6.80
C PHE A 168 -2.22 4.67 7.73
N PHE A 169 -1.44 4.72 8.78
CA PHE A 169 -1.27 3.57 9.66
C PHE A 169 -2.61 3.14 10.30
N HIS A 170 -3.40 4.09 10.80
CA HIS A 170 -4.71 3.78 11.37
C HIS A 170 -5.66 3.18 10.32
N THR A 171 -5.57 3.62 9.07
CA THR A 171 -6.35 3.06 7.97
C THR A 171 -5.90 1.64 7.66
N THR A 172 -4.61 1.37 7.70
CA THR A 172 -4.04 0.03 7.50
C THR A 172 -4.61 -0.96 8.51
N ALA A 173 -4.69 -0.58 9.78
CA ALA A 173 -5.29 -1.41 10.83
C ALA A 173 -6.77 -1.71 10.53
N LYS A 174 -7.52 -0.73 10.05
CA LYS A 174 -8.92 -0.91 9.68
C LYS A 174 -9.09 -1.82 8.46
N ILE A 175 -8.19 -1.70 7.48
CA ILE A 175 -8.19 -2.56 6.28
C ILE A 175 -8.02 -4.02 6.68
N VAL A 176 -7.06 -4.31 7.55
CA VAL A 176 -6.82 -5.67 8.05
C VAL A 176 -8.05 -6.21 8.78
N ALA A 177 -8.63 -5.41 9.67
CA ALA A 177 -9.83 -5.82 10.41
C ALA A 177 -11.00 -6.12 9.46
N ALA A 178 -11.16 -5.33 8.40
CA ALA A 178 -12.20 -5.55 7.40
C ALA A 178 -11.94 -6.85 6.59
N ALA A 179 -10.69 -7.14 6.26
CA ALA A 179 -10.32 -8.35 5.54
C ALA A 179 -10.66 -9.63 6.33
N ARG A 180 -10.58 -9.57 7.66
CA ARG A 180 -10.88 -10.70 8.54
C ARG A 180 -12.37 -10.97 8.73
N LYS A 181 -13.21 -9.95 8.55
CA LYS A 181 -14.66 -10.07 8.80
C LYS A 181 -15.45 -10.75 7.69
N ALA A 182 -14.86 -10.94 6.56
CA ALA A 182 -15.60 -11.38 5.38
C ALA A 182 -15.81 -12.88 5.29
#